data_5cfc7c98f20ff642d1e451f88e82a0e0
#
_entry.id   5cfc7c98f20ff642d1e451f88e82a0e0
#
_cell.length_a   1.000
_cell.length_b   1.000
_cell.length_c   1.000
_cell.angle_alpha   90.00
_cell.angle_beta   90.00
_cell.angle_gamma   90.00
#
_symmetry.space_group_name_H-M   'P 1'
#
loop_
_entity.id
_entity.type
_entity.pdbx_description
1 polymer ?
#
loop_
_entity_poly.entity_id
_entity_poly.type
_entity_poly.pdbx_seq_one_letter_code
_entity_poly.pdbx_strand_id
1 'polypeptide(L)'
;MDKVICINIIGCLQKQFDSHDFIRKFIDKYKMQYNQLVAKYSRLNIAHSVISSFLRNNAKSLRIEYKGKTVSENISGEMSSCALWNKV
;
A
#
# COMPACT_ATOMS: atom_id res chain seq x y z
N MET A 1 7.74 -8.56 0.77
CA MET A 1 7.21 -7.74 1.88
C MET A 1 6.86 -8.61 3.06
N ASP A 2 6.78 -8.02 4.23
CA ASP A 2 6.48 -8.70 5.48
C ASP A 2 5.02 -8.47 5.86
N LYS A 3 4.26 -9.54 6.13
CA LYS A 3 2.85 -9.45 6.54
C LYS A 3 2.67 -8.70 7.85
N VAL A 4 3.60 -8.86 8.82
CA VAL A 4 3.52 -8.17 10.11
C VAL A 4 3.59 -6.67 9.92
N ILE A 5 4.50 -6.19 9.07
CA ILE A 5 4.59 -4.76 8.71
C ILE A 5 3.29 -4.29 8.08
N CYS A 6 2.73 -5.06 7.14
CA CYS A 6 1.46 -4.70 6.49
C CYS A 6 0.31 -4.63 7.49
N ILE A 7 0.20 -5.58 8.41
CA ILE A 7 -0.83 -5.57 9.44
C ILE A 7 -0.71 -4.33 10.32
N ASN A 8 0.51 -3.97 10.70
CA ASN A 8 0.75 -2.77 11.53
C ASN A 8 0.35 -1.49 10.78
N ILE A 9 0.69 -1.40 9.49
CA ILE A 9 0.30 -0.25 8.67
C ILE A 9 -1.22 -0.16 8.55
N ILE A 10 -1.88 -1.26 8.22
CA ILE A 10 -3.34 -1.31 8.07
C ILE A 10 -4.03 -0.92 9.38
N GLY A 11 -3.48 -1.34 10.52
CA GLY A 11 -3.99 -0.97 11.83
C GLY A 11 -4.01 0.54 12.09
N CYS A 12 -3.17 1.30 11.39
CA CYS A 12 -3.10 2.75 11.49
C CYS A 12 -3.97 3.49 10.46
N LEU A 13 -4.62 2.76 9.57
CA LEU A 13 -5.47 3.35 8.52
C LEU A 13 -6.94 3.31 8.93
N GLN A 14 -7.76 4.11 8.24
CA GLN A 14 -9.20 4.10 8.40
C GLN A 14 -9.79 2.78 7.89
N LYS A 15 -11.05 2.51 8.24
CA LYS A 15 -11.75 1.29 7.80
C LYS A 15 -11.73 1.14 6.28
N GLN A 16 -11.91 2.23 5.55
CA GLN A 16 -11.73 2.26 4.10
C GLN A 16 -10.49 3.08 3.77
N PHE A 17 -9.61 2.53 2.96
CA PHE A 17 -8.37 3.19 2.53
C PHE A 17 -8.04 2.76 1.11
N ASP A 18 -7.21 3.54 0.43
CA ASP A 18 -6.70 3.16 -0.88
C ASP A 18 -5.20 2.80 -0.81
N SER A 19 -4.67 2.30 -1.91
CA SER A 19 -3.26 1.89 -1.97
C SER A 19 -2.30 3.07 -1.75
N HIS A 20 -2.68 4.28 -2.14
CA HIS A 20 -1.86 5.47 -1.89
C HIS A 20 -1.79 5.79 -0.39
N ASP A 21 -2.90 5.64 0.34
CA ASP A 21 -2.92 5.79 1.81
C ASP A 21 -1.97 4.80 2.46
N PHE A 22 -2.01 3.55 2.01
CA PHE A 22 -1.12 2.51 2.52
C PHE A 22 0.36 2.88 2.28
N ILE A 23 0.69 3.31 1.07
CA ILE A 23 2.07 3.67 0.72
C ILE A 23 2.56 4.85 1.57
N ARG A 24 1.72 5.90 1.75
CA ARG A 24 2.08 7.03 2.61
C ARG A 24 2.38 6.60 4.04
N LYS A 25 1.55 5.73 4.59
CA LYS A 25 1.74 5.23 5.96
C LYS A 25 2.96 4.33 6.05
N PHE A 26 3.25 3.55 5.01
CA PHE A 26 4.45 2.74 4.93
C PHE A 26 5.72 3.62 4.99
N ILE A 27 5.74 4.68 4.20
CA ILE A 27 6.86 5.64 4.22
C ILE A 27 6.99 6.28 5.59
N ASP A 28 5.87 6.67 6.19
CA ASP A 28 5.86 7.36 7.48
C ASP A 28 6.40 6.48 8.61
N LYS A 29 5.97 5.22 8.68
CA LYS A 29 6.31 4.32 9.79
C LYS A 29 7.53 3.44 9.55
N TYR A 30 7.81 3.10 8.29
CA TYR A 30 8.83 2.12 7.91
C TYR A 30 9.68 2.63 6.75
N LYS A 31 10.18 3.85 6.90
CA LYS A 31 10.92 4.53 5.82
C LYS A 31 12.13 3.73 5.33
N MET A 32 12.86 3.09 6.25
CA MET A 32 14.03 2.29 5.88
C MET A 32 13.62 1.11 4.99
N GLN A 33 12.57 0.38 5.37
CA GLN A 33 12.07 -0.76 4.63
C GLN A 33 11.50 -0.32 3.27
N TYR A 34 10.82 0.82 3.23
CA TYR A 34 10.34 1.41 1.99
C TYR A 34 11.51 1.74 1.05
N ASN A 35 12.55 2.38 1.57
CA ASN A 35 13.72 2.74 0.77
C ASN A 35 14.44 1.50 0.23
N GLN A 36 14.53 0.44 1.02
CA GLN A 36 15.10 -0.83 0.58
C GLN A 36 14.29 -1.44 -0.55
N LEU A 37 12.97 -1.38 -0.47
CA LEU A 37 12.08 -1.88 -1.52
C LEU A 37 12.27 -1.10 -2.82
N VAL A 38 12.29 0.23 -2.74
CA VAL A 38 12.52 1.09 -3.91
C VAL A 38 13.88 0.81 -4.55
N ALA A 39 14.92 0.68 -3.73
CA ALA A 39 16.27 0.37 -4.21
C ALA A 39 16.32 -0.98 -4.94
N LYS A 40 15.59 -1.98 -4.42
CA LYS A 40 15.53 -3.32 -5.03
C LYS A 40 14.95 -3.29 -6.43
N TYR A 41 13.92 -2.48 -6.66
CA TYR A 41 13.21 -2.43 -7.95
C TYR A 41 13.62 -1.28 -8.84
N SER A 42 14.47 -0.38 -8.36
CA SER A 42 15.06 0.76 -9.08
C SER A 42 14.09 1.81 -9.61
N ARG A 43 12.78 1.61 -9.44
CA ARG A 43 11.74 2.55 -9.89
C ARG A 43 10.59 2.60 -8.88
N LEU A 44 10.09 3.80 -8.59
CA LEU A 44 8.97 3.99 -7.67
C LEU A 44 7.71 3.27 -8.13
N ASN A 45 7.35 3.41 -9.41
CA ASN A 45 6.13 2.80 -9.93
C ASN A 45 6.17 1.27 -9.86
N ILE A 46 7.33 0.65 -10.06
CA ILE A 46 7.48 -0.80 -9.94
C ILE A 46 7.37 -1.21 -8.47
N ALA A 47 8.05 -0.51 -7.56
CA ALA A 47 7.95 -0.78 -6.13
C ALA A 47 6.52 -0.65 -5.62
N HIS A 48 5.78 0.38 -6.06
CA HIS A 48 4.39 0.59 -5.69
C HIS A 48 3.48 -0.50 -6.25
N SER A 49 3.74 -0.98 -7.46
CA SER A 49 3.01 -2.12 -8.05
C SER A 49 3.25 -3.40 -7.25
N VAL A 50 4.47 -3.63 -6.77
CA VAL A 50 4.79 -4.77 -5.92
C VAL A 50 4.02 -4.70 -4.60
N ILE A 51 3.93 -3.51 -4.00
CA ILE A 51 3.14 -3.29 -2.78
C ILE A 51 1.67 -3.62 -3.03
N SER A 52 1.09 -3.08 -4.10
CA SER A 52 -0.32 -3.30 -4.44
C SER A 52 -0.61 -4.78 -4.73
N SER A 53 0.29 -5.46 -5.43
CA SER A 53 0.16 -6.89 -5.70
C SER A 53 0.25 -7.72 -4.42
N PHE A 54 1.12 -7.34 -3.50
CA PHE A 54 1.23 -8.03 -2.21
C PHE A 54 -0.06 -7.90 -1.41
N LEU A 55 -0.66 -6.70 -1.35
CA LEU A 55 -1.94 -6.50 -0.68
C LEU A 55 -3.02 -7.36 -1.30
N ARG A 56 -3.10 -7.39 -2.63
CA ARG A 56 -4.09 -8.17 -3.37
C ARG A 56 -3.91 -9.68 -3.13
N ASN A 57 -2.68 -10.17 -3.23
CA ASN A 57 -2.39 -11.59 -3.07
C ASN A 57 -2.54 -12.09 -1.63
N ASN A 58 -2.48 -11.21 -0.66
CA ASN A 58 -2.56 -11.54 0.76
C ASN A 58 -3.79 -10.92 1.45
N ALA A 59 -4.75 -10.42 0.69
CA ALA A 59 -5.89 -9.68 1.21
C ALA A 59 -6.63 -10.44 2.31
N LYS A 60 -6.90 -11.73 2.10
CA LYS A 60 -7.60 -12.56 3.06
C LYS A 60 -6.86 -12.66 4.39
N SER A 61 -5.57 -12.94 4.37
CA SER A 61 -4.76 -13.03 5.59
C SER A 61 -4.52 -11.68 6.25
N LEU A 62 -4.56 -10.59 5.48
CA LEU A 62 -4.45 -9.21 5.99
C LEU A 62 -5.80 -8.68 6.46
N ARG A 63 -6.88 -9.42 6.27
CA ARG A 63 -8.25 -9.04 6.64
C ARG A 63 -8.68 -7.73 5.98
N ILE A 64 -8.44 -7.64 4.68
CA ILE A 64 -8.90 -6.54 3.84
C ILE A 64 -9.64 -7.11 2.64
N GLU A 65 -10.54 -6.33 2.08
CA GLU A 65 -11.37 -6.71 0.95
C GLU A 65 -11.23 -5.66 -0.15
N TYR A 66 -10.98 -6.12 -1.37
CA TYR A 66 -10.88 -5.26 -2.54
C TYR A 66 -12.26 -4.71 -2.92
N LYS A 67 -12.36 -3.39 -3.07
CA LYS A 67 -13.63 -2.69 -3.38
C LYS A 67 -13.62 -2.00 -4.74
N GLY A 68 -12.71 -2.35 -5.61
CA GLY A 68 -12.59 -1.74 -6.93
C GLY A 68 -11.49 -0.70 -6.97
N LYS A 69 -11.57 0.19 -7.95
CA LYS A 69 -10.56 1.23 -8.15
C LYS A 69 -11.09 2.59 -7.71
N THR A 70 -10.17 3.44 -7.31
CA THR A 70 -10.44 4.85 -7.00
C THR A 70 -9.34 5.71 -7.61
N VAL A 71 -9.55 7.01 -7.63
CA VAL A 71 -8.54 7.98 -8.07
C VAL A 71 -8.20 8.87 -6.89
N SER A 72 -6.92 8.96 -6.58
CA SER A 72 -6.43 9.81 -5.48
C SER A 72 -5.03 10.31 -5.78
N GLU A 73 -4.56 11.26 -4.97
CA GLU A 73 -3.22 11.80 -5.11
C GLU A 73 -2.18 10.76 -4.70
N ASN A 74 -1.21 10.50 -5.59
CA ASN A 74 -0.10 9.60 -5.32
C ASN A 74 1.05 10.31 -4.60
N ILE A 75 2.13 9.57 -4.33
CA ILE A 75 3.30 10.10 -3.60
C ILE A 75 3.97 11.25 -4.34
N SER A 76 3.88 11.27 -5.66
CA SER A 76 4.47 12.32 -6.50
C SER A 76 3.59 13.56 -6.62
N GLY A 77 2.42 13.59 -5.97
CA GLY A 77 1.50 14.72 -6.01
C GLY A 77 0.57 14.74 -7.22
N GLU A 78 0.49 13.64 -7.95
CA GLU A 78 -0.36 13.53 -9.13
C GLU A 78 -1.57 12.64 -8.85
N MET A 79 -2.70 12.94 -9.47
CA MET A 79 -3.89 12.09 -9.39
C MET A 79 -3.69 10.85 -10.24
N SER A 80 -3.88 9.68 -9.65
CA SER A 80 -3.80 8.43 -10.38
C SER A 80 -4.70 7.36 -9.77
N SER A 81 -4.99 6.33 -10.58
CA SER A 81 -5.86 5.22 -10.16
C SER A 81 -5.11 4.27 -9.23
N CYS A 82 -5.82 3.77 -8.22
CA CYS A 82 -5.30 2.74 -7.33
C CYS A 82 -6.43 1.90 -6.75
N ALA A 83 -6.09 0.83 -6.05
CA ALA A 83 -7.06 -0.05 -5.43
C ALA A 83 -7.68 0.57 -4.19
N LEU A 84 -8.99 0.35 -4.02
CA LEU A 84 -9.74 0.73 -2.83
C LEU A 84 -9.96 -0.51 -1.97
N TRP A 85 -9.77 -0.39 -0.67
CA TRP A 85 -9.81 -1.47 0.28
C TRP A 85 -10.69 -1.15 1.48
N ASN A 86 -11.38 -2.18 2.01
CA ASN A 86 -12.06 -2.12 3.29
C ASN A 86 -11.44 -3.14 4.24
N LYS A 87 -11.32 -2.77 5.52
CA LYS A 87 -11.02 -3.73 6.57
C LYS A 87 -12.24 -4.63 6.81
N VAL A 88 -12.00 -5.90 7.00
CA VAL A 88 -13.06 -6.88 7.28
C VAL A 88 -13.07 -7.29 8.74
#